data_a43aa06cfc2e5979410575f0e342ad83
#
_entry.id   a43aa06cfc2e5979410575f0e342ad83
#
_cell.length_a   1.000
_cell.length_b   1.000
_cell.length_c   1.000
_cell.angle_alpha   90.00
_cell.angle_beta   90.00
_cell.angle_gamma   90.00
#
_symmetry.space_group_name_H-M   'P 1'
#
loop_
_entity.id
_entity.type
_entity.pdbx_description
1 polymer ?
#
loop_
_entity_poly.entity_id
_entity_poly.type
_entity_poly.pdbx_seq_one_letter_code
_entity_poly.pdbx_strand_id
1 'polypeptide(L)'
;MKKKKTIIITTAVIILCIITLILGIKVVQKKKEVQTKQELIQSQQDLINYIKNDGMNVENKDIYTARIEKTTTKEELDPIKEEYEKEAEELREEIEADKAELIEQIVERGYLGEEEVSKYTTELKEIRTNEEYEKKKGEIEEAESQKEVEVKEQAKEEISKTATAGFDISPYLEMADNATTAQELENIIKEKKEAEEQHMFEVAEKVDLNKSSESLTPIASTTTTTTTSGGSSSTSESSNSNSDYEHLQAHEGSKFEYKSTDGGFNFR
;
A
#
# COMPACT_ATOMS: atom_id res chain seq x y z
N MET A 1 65.12 -65.59 54.07
CA MET A 1 64.58 -64.23 54.31
C MET A 1 64.52 -63.36 53.07
N LYS A 2 65.43 -63.44 52.11
CA LYS A 2 65.47 -62.60 50.90
C LYS A 2 64.23 -62.74 49.96
N LYS A 3 63.74 -63.97 49.71
CA LYS A 3 62.58 -64.21 48.83
C LYS A 3 61.27 -63.56 49.34
N LYS A 4 61.03 -63.54 50.65
CA LYS A 4 59.82 -62.90 51.21
C LYS A 4 59.83 -61.37 51.00
N LYS A 5 60.98 -60.73 51.15
CA LYS A 5 61.13 -59.26 50.96
C LYS A 5 60.91 -58.88 49.46
N THR A 6 61.35 -59.68 48.53
CA THR A 6 61.15 -59.42 47.10
C THR A 6 59.69 -59.51 46.68
N ILE A 7 58.91 -60.48 47.22
CA ILE A 7 57.48 -60.64 46.98
C ILE A 7 56.73 -59.44 47.54
N ILE A 8 57.05 -58.91 48.68
CA ILE A 8 56.38 -57.78 49.33
C ILE A 8 56.65 -56.51 48.49
N ILE A 9 57.85 -56.31 47.98
CA ILE A 9 58.23 -55.15 47.13
C ILE A 9 57.51 -55.20 45.76
N THR A 10 57.47 -56.39 45.14
CA THR A 10 56.76 -56.52 43.80
C THR A 10 55.25 -56.29 43.95
N THR A 11 54.60 -56.83 45.02
CA THR A 11 53.17 -56.53 45.26
C THR A 11 52.93 -55.08 45.58
N ALA A 12 53.76 -54.40 46.33
CA ALA A 12 53.64 -52.98 46.61
C ALA A 12 53.76 -52.14 45.32
N VAL A 13 54.70 -52.47 44.41
CA VAL A 13 54.85 -51.80 43.09
C VAL A 13 53.64 -52.04 42.24
N ILE A 14 53.08 -53.26 42.21
CA ILE A 14 51.88 -53.54 41.39
C ILE A 14 50.66 -52.73 41.91
N ILE A 15 50.47 -52.68 43.23
CA ILE A 15 49.43 -51.87 43.85
C ILE A 15 49.58 -50.39 43.52
N LEU A 16 50.81 -49.85 43.59
CA LEU A 16 51.09 -48.44 43.19
C LEU A 16 50.76 -48.18 41.78
N CYS A 17 51.12 -49.10 40.87
CA CYS A 17 50.77 -48.96 39.41
C CYS A 17 49.27 -48.98 39.18
N ILE A 18 48.52 -49.85 39.93
CA ILE A 18 47.04 -49.85 39.78
C ILE A 18 46.43 -48.55 40.31
N ILE A 19 46.91 -48.00 41.42
CA ILE A 19 46.43 -46.73 41.97
C ILE A 19 46.72 -45.60 41.01
N THR A 20 47.92 -45.51 40.40
CA THR A 20 48.24 -44.47 39.44
C THR A 20 47.41 -44.57 38.15
N LEU A 21 47.10 -45.79 37.68
CA LEU A 21 46.19 -46.00 36.55
C LEU A 21 44.76 -45.53 36.86
N ILE A 22 44.22 -45.89 38.05
CA ILE A 22 42.90 -45.46 38.46
C ILE A 22 42.81 -43.95 38.61
N LEU A 23 43.81 -43.29 39.16
CA LEU A 23 43.89 -41.85 39.30
C LEU A 23 43.96 -41.19 37.90
N GLY A 24 44.79 -41.75 37.00
CA GLY A 24 44.91 -41.29 35.63
C GLY A 24 43.57 -41.35 34.86
N ILE A 25 42.82 -42.46 34.98
CA ILE A 25 41.49 -42.62 34.39
C ILE A 25 40.52 -41.57 34.95
N LYS A 26 40.48 -41.35 36.27
CA LYS A 26 39.61 -40.35 36.92
C LYS A 26 39.92 -38.93 36.45
N VAL A 27 41.20 -38.59 36.29
CA VAL A 27 41.59 -37.26 35.78
C VAL A 27 41.16 -37.06 34.32
N VAL A 28 41.31 -38.06 33.47
CA VAL A 28 40.86 -38.02 32.08
C VAL A 28 39.33 -37.92 32.01
N GLN A 29 38.60 -38.70 32.79
CA GLN A 29 37.14 -38.63 32.88
C GLN A 29 36.67 -37.22 33.30
N LYS A 30 37.25 -36.70 34.40
CA LYS A 30 36.90 -35.35 34.88
C LYS A 30 37.20 -34.26 33.83
N LYS A 31 38.29 -34.41 33.08
CA LYS A 31 38.64 -33.46 31.98
C LYS A 31 37.63 -33.52 30.83
N LYS A 32 37.18 -34.73 30.47
CA LYS A 32 36.14 -34.93 29.48
C LYS A 32 34.81 -34.34 29.95
N GLU A 33 34.38 -34.58 31.19
CA GLU A 33 33.15 -33.99 31.76
C GLU A 33 33.16 -32.45 31.73
N VAL A 34 34.27 -31.84 32.10
CA VAL A 34 34.44 -30.37 32.05
C VAL A 34 34.34 -29.85 30.61
N GLN A 35 35.00 -30.54 29.66
CA GLN A 35 34.96 -30.18 28.26
C GLN A 35 33.55 -30.31 27.70
N THR A 36 32.83 -31.40 27.93
CA THR A 36 31.45 -31.62 27.49
C THR A 36 30.51 -30.53 28.03
N LYS A 37 30.68 -30.16 29.33
CA LYS A 37 29.90 -29.05 29.92
C LYS A 37 30.17 -27.71 29.30
N GLN A 38 31.43 -27.41 28.96
CA GLN A 38 31.77 -26.17 28.26
C GLN A 38 31.18 -26.13 26.82
N GLU A 39 31.25 -27.25 26.11
CA GLU A 39 30.64 -27.39 24.78
C GLU A 39 29.12 -27.22 24.83
N LEU A 40 28.43 -27.74 25.84
CA LEU A 40 27.00 -27.56 26.08
C LEU A 40 26.69 -26.08 26.32
N ILE A 41 27.38 -25.43 27.26
CA ILE A 41 27.15 -24.00 27.57
C ILE A 41 27.34 -23.14 26.35
N GLN A 42 28.37 -23.39 25.55
CA GLN A 42 28.60 -22.65 24.27
C GLN A 42 27.47 -22.87 23.31
N SER A 43 27.02 -24.11 23.10
CA SER A 43 25.90 -24.42 22.23
C SER A 43 24.57 -23.78 22.65
N GLN A 44 24.31 -23.76 23.98
CA GLN A 44 23.16 -23.04 24.56
C GLN A 44 23.23 -21.55 24.25
N GLN A 45 24.40 -20.94 24.49
CA GLN A 45 24.59 -19.50 24.23
C GLN A 45 24.44 -19.15 22.76
N ASP A 46 25.00 -19.98 21.87
CA ASP A 46 24.90 -19.78 20.43
C ASP A 46 23.44 -19.85 19.94
N LEU A 47 22.66 -20.83 20.45
CA LEU A 47 21.24 -20.96 20.10
C LEU A 47 20.38 -19.82 20.69
N ILE A 48 20.65 -19.39 21.92
CA ILE A 48 19.99 -18.23 22.53
C ILE A 48 20.26 -16.97 21.70
N ASN A 49 21.50 -16.76 21.30
CA ASN A 49 21.88 -15.62 20.46
C ASN A 49 21.21 -15.69 19.08
N TYR A 50 21.13 -16.87 18.49
CA TYR A 50 20.41 -17.09 17.23
C TYR A 50 18.95 -16.66 17.36
N ILE A 51 18.21 -17.17 18.35
CA ILE A 51 16.79 -16.85 18.59
C ILE A 51 16.58 -15.36 18.87
N LYS A 52 17.45 -14.74 19.68
CA LYS A 52 17.33 -13.31 20.00
C LYS A 52 17.58 -12.39 18.82
N ASN A 53 18.44 -12.79 17.88
CA ASN A 53 18.86 -11.98 16.75
C ASN A 53 18.11 -12.29 15.44
N ASP A 54 17.19 -13.26 15.46
CA ASP A 54 16.45 -13.69 14.25
C ASP A 54 15.49 -12.60 13.70
N GLY A 55 15.23 -11.53 14.41
CA GLY A 55 14.35 -10.45 13.94
C GLY A 55 12.88 -10.83 13.78
N MET A 56 12.52 -12.11 13.76
CA MET A 56 11.13 -12.56 13.74
C MET A 56 10.46 -12.30 15.08
N ASN A 57 9.20 -11.88 15.08
CA ASN A 57 8.44 -11.61 16.29
C ASN A 57 7.73 -12.88 16.79
N VAL A 58 8.48 -13.99 16.88
CA VAL A 58 7.98 -15.25 17.46
C VAL A 58 7.52 -14.97 18.88
N GLU A 59 6.23 -15.23 19.15
CA GLU A 59 5.73 -15.22 20.51
C GLU A 59 6.55 -16.20 21.33
N ASN A 60 6.81 -15.94 22.57
CA ASN A 60 7.50 -16.89 23.44
C ASN A 60 9.02 -17.10 23.23
N LYS A 61 9.76 -16.18 22.57
CA LYS A 61 11.24 -16.24 22.54
C LYS A 61 11.85 -16.48 23.92
N ASP A 62 11.26 -15.88 24.95
CA ASP A 62 11.69 -16.07 26.36
C ASP A 62 11.44 -17.50 26.85
N ILE A 63 10.38 -18.15 26.38
CA ILE A 63 10.10 -19.56 26.73
C ILE A 63 11.15 -20.47 26.09
N TYR A 64 11.49 -20.25 24.80
CA TYR A 64 12.56 -20.98 24.14
C TYR A 64 13.90 -20.79 24.84
N THR A 65 14.24 -19.56 25.19
CA THR A 65 15.46 -19.23 25.91
C THR A 65 15.50 -19.97 27.27
N ALA A 66 14.39 -19.96 28.06
CA ALA A 66 14.30 -20.65 29.33
C ALA A 66 14.35 -22.20 29.21
N ARG A 67 13.86 -22.74 28.10
CA ARG A 67 13.96 -24.18 27.77
C ARG A 67 15.41 -24.56 27.48
N ILE A 68 16.11 -23.75 26.64
CA ILE A 68 17.52 -23.95 26.27
C ILE A 68 18.40 -23.95 27.57
N GLU A 69 18.21 -22.99 28.47
CA GLU A 69 18.97 -22.89 29.71
C GLU A 69 18.80 -24.09 30.62
N LYS A 70 17.70 -24.82 30.51
CA LYS A 70 17.40 -26.03 31.33
C LYS A 70 17.91 -27.33 30.71
N THR A 71 18.38 -27.30 29.45
CA THR A 71 18.91 -28.51 28.82
C THR A 71 20.17 -29.00 29.52
N THR A 72 20.32 -30.31 29.60
CA THR A 72 21.45 -30.98 30.26
C THR A 72 22.39 -31.66 29.30
N THR A 73 21.94 -31.84 28.03
CA THR A 73 22.70 -32.45 26.96
C THR A 73 22.57 -31.64 25.70
N LYS A 74 23.52 -31.82 24.78
CA LYS A 74 23.51 -31.11 23.50
C LYS A 74 22.37 -31.58 22.57
N GLU A 75 22.03 -32.86 22.65
CA GLU A 75 20.97 -33.49 21.87
C GLU A 75 19.57 -32.96 22.21
N GLU A 76 19.39 -32.37 23.41
CA GLU A 76 18.14 -31.72 23.83
C GLU A 76 17.94 -30.34 23.17
N LEU A 77 18.97 -29.75 22.57
CA LEU A 77 18.90 -28.46 21.91
C LEU A 77 18.25 -28.55 20.51
N ASP A 78 18.50 -29.64 19.78
CA ASP A 78 18.05 -29.80 18.40
C ASP A 78 16.52 -29.73 18.27
N PRO A 79 15.71 -30.43 19.11
CA PRO A 79 14.25 -30.32 19.06
C PRO A 79 13.73 -28.92 19.36
N ILE A 80 14.40 -28.18 20.25
CA ILE A 80 14.00 -26.81 20.59
C ILE A 80 14.28 -25.87 19.41
N LYS A 81 15.40 -26.08 18.75
CA LYS A 81 15.78 -25.34 17.54
C LYS A 81 14.80 -25.60 16.40
N GLU A 82 14.48 -26.87 16.13
CA GLU A 82 13.52 -27.25 15.08
C GLU A 82 12.13 -26.66 15.32
N GLU A 83 11.65 -26.66 16.57
CA GLU A 83 10.37 -26.07 16.95
C GLU A 83 10.35 -24.57 16.72
N TYR A 84 11.43 -23.87 17.13
CA TYR A 84 11.57 -22.44 16.89
C TYR A 84 11.66 -22.09 15.40
N GLU A 85 12.48 -22.83 14.62
CA GLU A 85 12.63 -22.60 13.18
C GLU A 85 11.33 -22.80 12.43
N LYS A 86 10.51 -23.77 12.84
CA LYS A 86 9.19 -24.00 12.28
C LYS A 86 8.25 -22.81 12.53
N GLU A 87 8.17 -22.34 13.77
CA GLU A 87 7.33 -21.18 14.11
C GLU A 87 7.81 -19.89 13.39
N ALA A 88 9.12 -19.69 13.32
CA ALA A 88 9.71 -18.57 12.59
C ALA A 88 9.44 -18.64 11.07
N GLU A 89 9.39 -19.84 10.48
CA GLU A 89 9.10 -20.02 9.06
C GLU A 89 7.61 -19.80 8.77
N GLU A 90 6.71 -20.27 9.63
CA GLU A 90 5.27 -19.99 9.53
C GLU A 90 5.01 -18.47 9.54
N LEU A 91 5.68 -17.72 10.43
CA LEU A 91 5.59 -16.25 10.44
C LEU A 91 6.20 -15.58 9.19
N ARG A 92 7.26 -16.14 8.61
CA ARG A 92 7.81 -15.62 7.35
C ARG A 92 6.84 -15.80 6.20
N GLU A 93 6.19 -16.96 6.12
CA GLU A 93 5.17 -17.23 5.12
C GLU A 93 3.97 -16.29 5.28
N GLU A 94 3.54 -16.00 6.51
CA GLU A 94 2.48 -15.04 6.81
C GLU A 94 2.86 -13.62 6.36
N ILE A 95 4.05 -13.14 6.70
CA ILE A 95 4.55 -11.83 6.24
C ILE A 95 4.61 -11.74 4.71
N GLU A 96 5.05 -12.79 4.01
CA GLU A 96 5.08 -12.78 2.55
C GLU A 96 3.67 -12.76 1.94
N ALA A 97 2.69 -13.43 2.55
CA ALA A 97 1.30 -13.34 2.16
C ALA A 97 0.72 -11.94 2.39
N ASP A 98 0.97 -11.35 3.55
CA ASP A 98 0.52 -9.99 3.89
C ASP A 98 1.11 -8.93 2.96
N LYS A 99 2.39 -9.07 2.58
CA LYS A 99 3.03 -8.19 1.59
C LYS A 99 2.36 -8.28 0.23
N ALA A 100 2.04 -9.50 -0.21
CA ALA A 100 1.37 -9.72 -1.49
C ALA A 100 -0.03 -9.10 -1.49
N GLU A 101 -0.79 -9.30 -0.40
CA GLU A 101 -2.12 -8.70 -0.22
C GLU A 101 -2.04 -7.16 -0.20
N LEU A 102 -1.09 -6.58 0.53
CA LEU A 102 -0.92 -5.13 0.57
C LEU A 102 -0.61 -4.55 -0.82
N ILE A 103 0.26 -5.21 -1.60
CA ILE A 103 0.57 -4.79 -2.97
C ILE A 103 -0.69 -4.86 -3.86
N GLU A 104 -1.48 -5.92 -3.75
CA GLU A 104 -2.73 -6.07 -4.50
C GLU A 104 -3.71 -4.95 -4.15
N GLN A 105 -3.90 -4.65 -2.86
CA GLN A 105 -4.78 -3.59 -2.38
C GLN A 105 -4.39 -2.20 -2.91
N ILE A 106 -3.11 -1.81 -2.86
CA ILE A 106 -2.67 -0.51 -3.35
C ILE A 106 -2.79 -0.39 -4.87
N VAL A 107 -2.61 -1.50 -5.61
CA VAL A 107 -2.83 -1.55 -7.06
C VAL A 107 -4.32 -1.43 -7.39
N GLU A 108 -5.19 -2.14 -6.67
CA GLU A 108 -6.64 -2.10 -6.89
C GLU A 108 -7.23 -0.72 -6.60
N ARG A 109 -6.83 -0.08 -5.51
CA ARG A 109 -7.29 1.28 -5.18
C ARG A 109 -6.79 2.32 -6.18
N GLY A 110 -5.57 2.17 -6.72
CA GLY A 110 -5.02 2.95 -7.81
C GLY A 110 -4.73 4.41 -7.50
N TYR A 111 -4.66 4.82 -6.22
CA TYR A 111 -4.32 6.20 -5.83
C TYR A 111 -2.82 6.49 -5.97
N LEU A 112 -1.97 5.47 -5.76
CA LEU A 112 -0.53 5.58 -5.94
C LEU A 112 -0.15 5.39 -7.42
N GLY A 113 0.79 6.21 -7.92
CA GLY A 113 1.31 6.07 -9.27
C GLY A 113 2.18 4.82 -9.45
N GLU A 114 2.38 4.38 -10.70
CA GLU A 114 3.18 3.19 -11.03
C GLU A 114 4.60 3.22 -10.44
N GLU A 115 5.24 4.40 -10.41
CA GLU A 115 6.58 4.56 -9.83
C GLU A 115 6.58 4.33 -8.33
N GLU A 116 5.55 4.83 -7.61
CA GLU A 116 5.40 4.67 -6.16
C GLU A 116 5.08 3.22 -5.81
N VAL A 117 4.15 2.58 -6.54
CA VAL A 117 3.83 1.15 -6.38
C VAL A 117 5.07 0.29 -6.62
N SER A 118 5.84 0.56 -7.69
CA SER A 118 7.07 -0.17 -8.00
C SER A 118 8.13 0.00 -6.90
N LYS A 119 8.28 1.22 -6.38
CA LYS A 119 9.18 1.53 -5.27
C LYS A 119 8.78 0.74 -4.01
N TYR A 120 7.53 0.83 -3.58
CA TYR A 120 7.04 0.12 -2.38
C TYR A 120 7.10 -1.40 -2.54
N THR A 121 6.78 -1.93 -3.73
CA THR A 121 6.94 -3.35 -4.03
C THR A 121 8.39 -3.81 -3.87
N THR A 122 9.36 -2.99 -4.29
CA THR A 122 10.78 -3.31 -4.15
C THR A 122 11.21 -3.25 -2.68
N GLU A 123 10.80 -2.21 -1.95
CA GLU A 123 11.12 -2.05 -0.53
C GLU A 123 10.50 -3.19 0.32
N LEU A 124 9.26 -3.58 0.06
CA LEU A 124 8.60 -4.71 0.74
C LEU A 124 9.34 -6.03 0.52
N LYS A 125 9.88 -6.30 -0.67
CA LYS A 125 10.67 -7.52 -0.94
C LYS A 125 11.94 -7.63 -0.12
N GLU A 126 12.52 -6.51 0.32
CA GLU A 126 13.73 -6.49 1.15
C GLU A 126 13.46 -6.73 2.64
N ILE A 127 12.23 -6.53 3.10
CA ILE A 127 11.80 -6.69 4.49
C ILE A 127 11.86 -8.16 4.91
N ARG A 128 12.38 -8.41 6.10
CA ARG A 128 12.55 -9.77 6.64
C ARG A 128 11.92 -9.95 8.02
N THR A 129 11.53 -8.87 8.67
CA THR A 129 11.01 -8.90 10.04
C THR A 129 9.60 -8.31 10.11
N ASN A 130 8.80 -8.77 11.05
CA ASN A 130 7.45 -8.26 11.27
C ASN A 130 7.46 -6.76 11.64
N GLU A 131 8.43 -6.32 12.45
CA GLU A 131 8.54 -4.92 12.86
C GLU A 131 8.79 -3.99 11.66
N GLU A 132 9.70 -4.40 10.75
CA GLU A 132 9.96 -3.65 9.52
C GLU A 132 8.74 -3.63 8.60
N TYR A 133 7.99 -4.74 8.52
CA TYR A 133 6.77 -4.85 7.74
C TYR A 133 5.70 -3.89 8.25
N GLU A 134 5.36 -3.94 9.53
CA GLU A 134 4.34 -3.07 10.12
C GLU A 134 4.68 -1.58 9.96
N LYS A 135 5.94 -1.23 10.14
CA LYS A 135 6.41 0.13 9.89
C LYS A 135 6.21 0.55 8.43
N LYS A 136 6.62 -0.31 7.49
CA LYS A 136 6.51 -0.02 6.06
C LYS A 136 5.05 0.05 5.61
N LYS A 137 4.20 -0.84 6.11
CA LYS A 137 2.76 -0.82 5.89
C LYS A 137 2.16 0.52 6.31
N GLY A 138 2.47 1.00 7.51
CA GLY A 138 2.02 2.31 7.97
C GLY A 138 2.49 3.47 7.09
N GLU A 139 3.74 3.45 6.60
CA GLU A 139 4.26 4.45 5.65
C GLU A 139 3.49 4.43 4.32
N ILE A 140 3.14 3.26 3.81
CA ILE A 140 2.38 3.08 2.56
C ILE A 140 0.94 3.56 2.74
N GLU A 141 0.26 3.15 3.82
CA GLU A 141 -1.10 3.55 4.13
C GLU A 141 -1.24 5.06 4.31
N GLU A 142 -0.26 5.71 4.95
CA GLU A 142 -0.21 7.17 5.08
C GLU A 142 -0.04 7.86 3.73
N ALA A 143 0.88 7.39 2.89
CA ALA A 143 1.10 7.93 1.56
C ALA A 143 -0.13 7.76 0.66
N GLU A 144 -0.77 6.59 0.70
CA GLU A 144 -1.99 6.31 -0.04
C GLU A 144 -3.15 7.21 0.41
N SER A 145 -3.35 7.38 1.71
CA SER A 145 -4.38 8.26 2.26
C SER A 145 -4.20 9.72 1.82
N GLN A 146 -2.96 10.21 1.79
CA GLN A 146 -2.66 11.56 1.29
C GLN A 146 -3.00 11.69 -0.20
N LYS A 147 -2.66 10.68 -1.00
CA LYS A 147 -2.96 10.65 -2.43
C LYS A 147 -4.45 10.50 -2.72
N GLU A 148 -5.16 9.70 -1.95
CA GLU A 148 -6.63 9.58 -2.04
C GLU A 148 -7.30 10.95 -1.90
N VAL A 149 -6.93 11.72 -0.86
CA VAL A 149 -7.47 13.06 -0.64
C VAL A 149 -7.13 13.99 -1.82
N GLU A 150 -5.89 13.98 -2.31
CA GLU A 150 -5.46 14.78 -3.43
C GLU A 150 -6.25 14.47 -4.71
N VAL A 151 -6.40 13.18 -5.04
CA VAL A 151 -7.10 12.71 -6.25
C VAL A 151 -8.59 13.01 -6.17
N LYS A 152 -9.23 12.81 -5.00
CA LYS A 152 -10.64 13.17 -4.78
C LYS A 152 -10.89 14.67 -4.96
N GLU A 153 -10.03 15.52 -4.41
CA GLU A 153 -10.16 16.97 -4.59
C GLU A 153 -9.97 17.38 -6.04
N GLN A 154 -9.02 16.79 -6.77
CA GLN A 154 -8.85 17.02 -8.21
C GLN A 154 -10.08 16.59 -9.00
N ALA A 155 -10.66 15.42 -8.70
CA ALA A 155 -11.88 14.94 -9.33
C ALA A 155 -13.06 15.90 -9.10
N LYS A 156 -13.26 16.40 -7.87
CA LYS A 156 -14.30 17.38 -7.54
C LYS A 156 -14.06 18.72 -8.27
N GLU A 157 -12.82 19.16 -8.37
CA GLU A 157 -12.47 20.36 -9.13
C GLU A 157 -12.81 20.17 -10.61
N GLU A 158 -12.50 19.02 -11.21
CA GLU A 158 -12.84 18.70 -12.59
C GLU A 158 -14.36 18.64 -12.81
N ILE A 159 -15.11 18.00 -11.89
CA ILE A 159 -16.58 17.98 -11.93
C ILE A 159 -17.15 19.40 -11.89
N SER A 160 -16.55 20.29 -11.11
CA SER A 160 -17.05 21.65 -10.90
C SER A 160 -16.68 22.60 -12.03
N LYS A 161 -15.54 22.44 -12.71
CA LYS A 161 -15.03 23.35 -13.76
C LYS A 161 -15.93 23.45 -14.99
N THR A 162 -16.62 22.38 -15.34
CA THR A 162 -17.36 22.27 -16.60
C THR A 162 -18.88 22.28 -16.39
N ALA A 163 -19.35 22.78 -15.24
CA ALA A 163 -20.78 22.78 -14.96
C ALA A 163 -21.56 23.75 -15.89
N THR A 164 -22.36 23.19 -16.76
CA THR A 164 -23.29 23.94 -17.59
C THR A 164 -24.42 24.56 -16.74
N ALA A 165 -24.82 25.78 -17.08
CA ALA A 165 -25.86 26.48 -16.35
C ALA A 165 -27.17 25.67 -16.30
N GLY A 166 -27.62 25.38 -15.08
CA GLY A 166 -28.83 24.60 -14.83
C GLY A 166 -28.63 23.07 -14.74
N PHE A 167 -27.42 22.57 -14.93
CA PHE A 167 -27.08 21.18 -14.69
C PHE A 167 -26.68 20.96 -13.21
N ASP A 168 -27.33 20.00 -12.53
CA ASP A 168 -27.05 19.70 -11.12
C ASP A 168 -25.88 18.73 -11.02
N ILE A 169 -24.74 19.22 -10.47
CA ILE A 169 -23.53 18.44 -10.25
C ILE A 169 -23.48 17.80 -8.87
N SER A 170 -24.42 18.12 -7.96
CA SER A 170 -24.37 17.67 -6.57
C SER A 170 -24.28 16.14 -6.42
N PRO A 171 -25.03 15.33 -7.21
CA PRO A 171 -24.92 13.88 -7.14
C PRO A 171 -23.52 13.35 -7.45
N TYR A 172 -22.85 13.96 -8.43
CA TYR A 172 -21.50 13.54 -8.85
C TYR A 172 -20.43 13.91 -7.80
N LEU A 173 -20.61 15.04 -7.09
CA LEU A 173 -19.73 15.40 -5.98
C LEU A 173 -19.89 14.44 -4.81
N GLU A 174 -21.12 14.04 -4.49
CA GLU A 174 -21.40 13.04 -3.46
C GLU A 174 -20.82 11.65 -3.86
N MET A 175 -20.96 11.26 -5.12
CA MET A 175 -20.34 10.02 -5.62
C MET A 175 -18.82 10.07 -5.51
N ALA A 176 -18.20 11.21 -5.84
CA ALA A 176 -16.74 11.38 -5.73
C ALA A 176 -16.25 11.31 -4.28
N ASP A 177 -17.01 11.83 -3.31
CA ASP A 177 -16.69 11.70 -1.88
C ASP A 177 -16.71 10.23 -1.41
N ASN A 178 -17.62 9.43 -1.95
CA ASN A 178 -17.82 8.03 -1.57
C ASN A 178 -16.98 7.04 -2.41
N ALA A 179 -16.30 7.50 -3.44
CA ALA A 179 -15.46 6.63 -4.27
C ALA A 179 -14.34 5.99 -3.45
N THR A 180 -14.07 4.73 -3.70
CA THR A 180 -13.07 3.91 -2.99
C THR A 180 -11.83 3.63 -3.82
N THR A 181 -11.91 3.89 -5.14
CA THR A 181 -10.80 3.70 -6.09
C THR A 181 -10.66 4.90 -7.02
N ALA A 182 -9.45 5.09 -7.53
CA ALA A 182 -9.18 6.11 -8.54
C ALA A 182 -9.98 5.86 -9.83
N GLN A 183 -10.21 4.59 -10.20
CA GLN A 183 -11.00 4.23 -11.36
C GLN A 183 -12.49 4.61 -11.23
N GLU A 184 -13.05 4.51 -10.01
CA GLU A 184 -14.41 5.00 -9.74
C GLU A 184 -14.52 6.51 -9.98
N LEU A 185 -13.53 7.29 -9.53
CA LEU A 185 -13.49 8.74 -9.78
C LEU A 185 -13.45 9.09 -11.26
N GLU A 186 -12.66 8.37 -12.08
CA GLU A 186 -12.68 8.55 -13.54
C GLU A 186 -14.05 8.27 -14.14
N ASN A 187 -14.67 7.19 -13.74
CA ASN A 187 -16.00 6.81 -14.22
C ASN A 187 -17.03 7.88 -13.87
N ILE A 188 -16.98 8.42 -12.64
CA ILE A 188 -17.88 9.49 -12.19
C ILE A 188 -17.69 10.76 -13.05
N ILE A 189 -16.45 11.17 -13.32
CA ILE A 189 -16.16 12.31 -14.20
C ILE A 189 -16.71 12.08 -15.60
N LYS A 190 -16.55 10.88 -16.15
CA LYS A 190 -17.04 10.50 -17.45
C LYS A 190 -18.57 10.51 -17.51
N GLU A 191 -19.24 9.87 -16.55
CA GLU A 191 -20.71 9.86 -16.44
C GLU A 191 -21.28 11.28 -16.33
N LYS A 192 -20.64 12.14 -15.54
CA LYS A 192 -21.00 13.55 -15.44
C LYS A 192 -20.90 14.27 -16.79
N LYS A 193 -19.81 14.08 -17.54
CA LYS A 193 -19.65 14.68 -18.87
C LYS A 193 -20.73 14.22 -19.85
N GLU A 194 -21.01 12.92 -19.88
CA GLU A 194 -22.05 12.36 -20.75
C GLU A 194 -23.44 12.89 -20.39
N ALA A 195 -23.76 12.99 -19.11
CA ALA A 195 -25.04 13.52 -18.64
C ALA A 195 -25.20 15.03 -18.92
N GLU A 196 -24.12 15.80 -18.79
CA GLU A 196 -24.08 17.23 -19.12
C GLU A 196 -24.27 17.48 -20.61
N GLU A 197 -23.65 16.70 -21.49
CA GLU A 197 -23.87 16.75 -22.93
C GLU A 197 -25.34 16.47 -23.27
N GLN A 198 -25.95 15.46 -22.68
CA GLN A 198 -27.37 15.15 -22.87
C GLN A 198 -28.27 16.32 -22.43
N HIS A 199 -27.99 16.90 -21.26
CA HIS A 199 -28.70 18.09 -20.78
C HIS A 199 -28.59 19.28 -21.75
N MET A 200 -27.41 19.54 -22.33
CA MET A 200 -27.24 20.60 -23.35
C MET A 200 -28.11 20.35 -24.58
N PHE A 201 -28.18 19.11 -25.07
CA PHE A 201 -29.05 18.77 -26.21
C PHE A 201 -30.53 19.00 -25.88
N GLU A 202 -30.99 18.60 -24.70
CA GLU A 202 -32.38 18.84 -24.32
C GLU A 202 -32.72 20.32 -24.17
N VAL A 203 -31.81 21.14 -23.65
CA VAL A 203 -32.00 22.58 -23.53
C VAL A 203 -32.04 23.22 -24.91
N ALA A 204 -31.15 22.83 -25.84
CA ALA A 204 -31.12 23.32 -27.22
C ALA A 204 -32.42 23.00 -27.95
N GLU A 205 -32.96 21.79 -27.86
CA GLU A 205 -34.21 21.36 -28.46
C GLU A 205 -35.40 22.19 -27.95
N LYS A 206 -35.47 22.45 -26.64
CA LYS A 206 -36.50 23.29 -26.03
C LYS A 206 -36.47 24.73 -26.52
N VAL A 207 -35.27 25.29 -26.76
CA VAL A 207 -35.10 26.63 -27.29
C VAL A 207 -35.59 26.73 -28.75
N ASP A 208 -35.29 25.72 -29.56
CA ASP A 208 -35.74 25.70 -30.99
C ASP A 208 -37.26 25.51 -31.09
N LEU A 209 -37.88 24.71 -30.26
CA LEU A 209 -39.32 24.55 -30.18
C LEU A 209 -40.05 25.86 -29.77
N ASN A 210 -39.47 26.63 -28.84
CA ASN A 210 -40.05 27.92 -28.43
C ASN A 210 -39.93 28.97 -29.53
N LYS A 211 -38.83 29.03 -30.31
CA LYS A 211 -38.69 29.89 -31.45
C LYS A 211 -39.69 29.55 -32.56
N SER A 212 -39.98 28.26 -32.74
CA SER A 212 -40.99 27.82 -33.73
C SER A 212 -42.43 28.16 -33.34
N SER A 213 -42.75 28.25 -32.04
CA SER A 213 -44.07 28.58 -31.54
C SER A 213 -44.37 30.08 -31.55
N GLU A 214 -43.38 30.96 -31.45
CA GLU A 214 -43.56 32.42 -31.54
C GLU A 214 -43.77 32.91 -32.98
N SER A 215 -43.46 32.09 -33.98
CA SER A 215 -43.64 32.43 -35.43
C SER A 215 -45.05 32.24 -35.96
N LEU A 216 -46.03 31.77 -35.15
CA LEU A 216 -47.42 31.48 -35.56
C LEU A 216 -48.44 32.42 -34.94
N THR A 217 -48.15 33.71 -34.75
CA THR A 217 -49.24 34.67 -34.52
C THR A 217 -49.84 35.07 -35.85
N PRO A 218 -51.18 34.88 -36.10
CA PRO A 218 -51.79 35.26 -37.37
C PRO A 218 -51.85 36.79 -37.45
N ILE A 219 -51.30 37.33 -38.53
CA ILE A 219 -51.50 38.72 -38.92
C ILE A 219 -52.97 38.94 -39.23
N ALA A 220 -53.71 39.49 -38.27
CA ALA A 220 -55.05 40.00 -38.55
C ALA A 220 -54.93 41.27 -39.45
N SER A 221 -55.32 41.11 -40.64
CA SER A 221 -55.53 42.21 -41.57
C SER A 221 -56.56 43.18 -41.00
N THR A 222 -56.14 44.45 -40.77
CA THR A 222 -57.07 45.57 -40.66
C THR A 222 -56.53 46.70 -41.50
N THR A 223 -57.19 46.89 -42.65
CA THR A 223 -57.11 48.04 -43.53
C THR A 223 -57.82 49.22 -42.84
N THR A 224 -57.21 50.38 -42.72
CA THR A 224 -57.88 51.68 -42.92
C THR A 224 -56.91 52.87 -42.85
N THR A 225 -56.62 53.45 -43.96
CA THR A 225 -56.74 54.86 -44.43
C THR A 225 -56.17 56.02 -43.57
N THR A 226 -55.13 56.67 -44.12
CA THR A 226 -54.96 58.12 -44.34
C THR A 226 -55.00 59.06 -43.11
N THR A 227 -53.94 59.82 -42.81
CA THR A 227 -53.76 61.24 -43.18
C THR A 227 -52.50 61.84 -42.56
N THR A 228 -51.62 62.37 -43.38
CA THR A 228 -50.79 63.60 -43.34
C THR A 228 -50.45 64.23 -41.93
N SER A 229 -49.23 64.45 -41.74
CA SER A 229 -48.43 65.69 -41.62
C SER A 229 -47.40 65.64 -40.46
N GLY A 230 -46.22 65.96 -40.87
CA GLY A 230 -45.35 67.00 -40.29
C GLY A 230 -44.46 66.66 -39.11
N GLY A 231 -43.20 66.72 -39.33
CA GLY A 231 -42.31 67.42 -38.44
C GLY A 231 -41.20 66.59 -37.75
N SER A 232 -40.02 66.87 -38.27
CA SER A 232 -38.72 67.07 -37.53
C SER A 232 -38.10 66.02 -36.65
N SER A 233 -37.01 65.50 -37.18
CA SER A 233 -35.65 65.39 -36.56
C SER A 233 -35.50 65.07 -35.09
N SER A 234 -34.88 63.98 -34.83
CA SER A 234 -33.59 63.98 -34.06
C SER A 234 -32.94 62.60 -34.12
N THR A 235 -31.73 62.68 -34.54
CA THR A 235 -30.67 61.68 -34.47
C THR A 235 -30.53 61.05 -33.10
N SER A 236 -30.50 59.73 -33.00
CA SER A 236 -29.67 59.07 -32.01
C SER A 236 -29.26 57.67 -32.51
N GLU A 237 -28.01 57.57 -32.69
CA GLU A 237 -27.28 56.35 -32.97
C GLU A 237 -27.64 55.26 -31.96
N SER A 238 -28.01 54.08 -32.43
CA SER A 238 -28.01 52.88 -31.67
C SER A 238 -26.97 51.94 -32.29
N SER A 239 -25.85 51.94 -31.67
CA SER A 239 -24.74 51.03 -31.92
C SER A 239 -25.21 49.60 -31.82
N ASN A 240 -25.03 48.93 -32.92
CA ASN A 240 -25.17 47.50 -33.11
C ASN A 240 -24.02 46.83 -32.39
N SER A 241 -24.24 46.24 -31.20
CA SER A 241 -23.27 45.35 -30.57
C SER A 241 -23.58 43.89 -30.92
N ASN A 242 -23.16 43.57 -32.13
CA ASN A 242 -23.11 42.21 -32.61
C ASN A 242 -21.63 41.75 -32.55
N SER A 243 -21.13 41.43 -31.37
CA SER A 243 -19.77 40.93 -31.25
C SER A 243 -19.51 40.23 -29.90
N ASP A 244 -20.29 39.21 -29.57
CA ASP A 244 -19.89 38.38 -28.42
C ASP A 244 -20.05 36.88 -28.65
N TYR A 245 -20.16 36.44 -29.92
CA TYR A 245 -20.19 35.00 -30.21
C TYR A 245 -18.95 34.46 -30.90
N GLU A 246 -17.88 35.24 -31.06
CA GLU A 246 -16.63 34.76 -31.71
C GLU A 246 -15.53 34.35 -30.74
N HIS A 247 -15.79 34.22 -29.42
CA HIS A 247 -14.77 33.79 -28.46
C HIS A 247 -14.99 32.39 -27.87
N LEU A 248 -15.83 31.57 -28.49
CA LEU A 248 -15.89 30.13 -28.22
C LEU A 248 -15.23 29.33 -29.38
N GLN A 249 -14.13 29.86 -29.92
CA GLN A 249 -13.21 28.97 -30.63
C GLN A 249 -12.37 28.24 -29.62
N ALA A 250 -12.64 26.96 -29.54
CA ALA A 250 -11.84 25.88 -29.02
C ALA A 250 -10.39 26.25 -28.68
N HIS A 251 -10.03 26.30 -27.44
CA HIS A 251 -8.67 25.97 -27.03
C HIS A 251 -8.46 24.48 -27.33
N GLU A 252 -8.21 24.17 -28.59
CA GLU A 252 -7.46 23.01 -29.00
C GLU A 252 -6.09 23.13 -28.35
N GLY A 253 -5.86 22.40 -27.23
CA GLY A 253 -4.54 22.44 -26.68
C GLY A 253 -4.36 21.84 -25.30
N SER A 254 -5.35 21.23 -24.65
CA SER A 254 -5.05 20.27 -23.61
C SER A 254 -5.10 18.88 -24.22
N LYS A 255 -4.00 18.48 -24.82
CA LYS A 255 -3.73 17.08 -25.11
C LYS A 255 -3.53 16.38 -23.79
N PHE A 256 -4.61 15.80 -23.27
CA PHE A 256 -4.47 14.68 -22.41
C PHE A 256 -4.01 13.51 -23.27
N GLU A 257 -2.70 13.29 -23.35
CA GLU A 257 -2.17 12.05 -23.89
C GLU A 257 -2.49 10.94 -22.91
N TYR A 258 -3.61 10.28 -23.14
CA TYR A 258 -3.90 8.99 -22.58
C TYR A 258 -2.88 8.00 -23.16
N LYS A 259 -1.86 7.66 -22.42
CA LYS A 259 -1.20 6.38 -22.57
C LYS A 259 -1.89 5.39 -21.66
N SER A 260 -2.95 4.81 -22.17
CA SER A 260 -3.48 3.55 -21.68
C SER A 260 -2.44 2.47 -21.98
N THR A 261 -1.64 2.18 -20.99
CA THR A 261 -0.98 0.89 -20.84
C THR A 261 -1.00 0.64 -19.35
N ASP A 262 -1.92 -0.27 -18.94
CA ASP A 262 -1.97 -0.90 -17.64
C ASP A 262 -2.00 0.05 -16.42
N GLY A 263 -3.19 0.60 -16.15
CA GLY A 263 -3.70 0.94 -14.83
C GLY A 263 -2.97 2.00 -14.02
N GLY A 264 -2.61 3.16 -14.57
CA GLY A 264 -2.03 4.24 -13.79
C GLY A 264 -2.40 5.62 -14.29
N PHE A 265 -2.93 6.47 -13.40
CA PHE A 265 -3.17 7.89 -13.68
C PHE A 265 -1.85 8.65 -13.77
N ASN A 266 -1.63 9.36 -14.89
CA ASN A 266 -0.61 10.40 -14.98
C ASN A 266 -1.28 11.76 -15.00
N PHE A 267 -1.42 12.41 -13.84
CA PHE A 267 -1.68 13.82 -13.76
C PHE A 267 -0.37 14.60 -13.99
N ARG A 268 -0.34 15.40 -15.02
CA ARG A 268 0.63 16.49 -15.19
C ARG A 268 -0.04 17.81 -15.01
#